data_d2d7207cb7e8dc63c146c2bca067664d
#
_entry.id   d2d7207cb7e8dc63c146c2bca067664d
#
_cell.length_a   1.000
_cell.length_b   1.000
_cell.length_c   1.000
_cell.angle_alpha   90.00
_cell.angle_beta   90.00
_cell.angle_gamma   90.00
#
_symmetry.space_group_name_H-M   'P 1'
#
loop_
_entity.id
_entity.type
_entity.pdbx_description
1 polymer ?
#
loop_
_entity_poly.entity_id
_entity_poly.type
_entity_poly.pdbx_seq_one_letter_code
_entity_poly.pdbx_strand_id
1 'polypeptide(L)'
;MLNSNLQDQSQLLAEQSIPPQDNIFLFISQNAAELREYLEYFPKSYVVSSFAEAEQNMGPDYLPELIVLDIPLNHLQLVAFKVWLTLNQFQKIPIIYNESALRSEHTKQLFTQGLVDDVVTLRSNFMRLPYKAKFISKLNASKKKNNTEKPVRERFGFSKNLLMRLIDVLISLLAIIVMSPIFIAIAIFIKIESKGPVFYTSLRAGKGFKVFRFFKFRTMINDADKIVDDLSEMNLYATGPKQPHFFKIVNDPRITKAGAFLRNTSLDELPQLFNVLIGDMSIVGNRPLPLYEATTLTTNEWAERFMAPAGITGLWQISKRGNTKMSNEERILLDINYARNRSLSGDLKILLKTPSALIQKTNV
;
A
#
# COMPACT_ATOMS: atom_id res chain seq x y z
N MET A 1 25.65 -28.17 25.36
CA MET A 1 26.10 -27.85 24.00
C MET A 1 25.05 -27.10 23.12
N LEU A 2 23.80 -26.88 23.56
CA LEU A 2 22.79 -26.12 22.79
C LEU A 2 22.72 -24.61 23.16
N ASN A 3 23.28 -24.20 24.29
CA ASN A 3 23.28 -22.80 24.75
C ASN A 3 24.45 -21.94 24.24
N SER A 4 25.51 -22.54 23.73
CA SER A 4 26.66 -21.82 23.18
C SER A 4 26.43 -21.30 21.77
N ASN A 5 25.57 -21.98 20.96
CA ASN A 5 25.27 -21.56 19.59
C ASN A 5 24.30 -20.40 19.50
N LEU A 6 23.51 -20.11 20.55
CA LEU A 6 22.57 -18.97 20.55
C LEU A 6 23.26 -17.66 20.98
N GLN A 7 24.31 -17.74 21.79
CA GLN A 7 25.14 -16.59 22.14
C GLN A 7 26.06 -16.16 20.99
N ASP A 8 26.64 -17.11 20.25
CA ASP A 8 27.45 -16.81 19.06
C ASP A 8 26.65 -16.19 17.92
N GLN A 9 25.37 -16.60 17.71
CA GLN A 9 24.52 -15.96 16.69
C GLN A 9 24.04 -14.56 17.10
N SER A 10 23.87 -14.27 18.37
CA SER A 10 23.57 -12.92 18.85
C SER A 10 24.75 -11.96 18.78
N GLN A 11 25.98 -12.48 18.95
CA GLN A 11 27.20 -11.69 18.76
C GLN A 11 27.54 -11.45 17.29
N LEU A 12 27.28 -12.40 16.40
CA LEU A 12 27.46 -12.23 14.95
C LEU A 12 26.44 -11.23 14.31
N LEU A 13 25.31 -10.98 14.95
CA LEU A 13 24.34 -9.96 14.55
C LEU A 13 24.65 -8.57 15.14
N ALA A 14 25.50 -8.50 16.16
CA ALA A 14 25.91 -7.25 16.81
C ALA A 14 27.17 -6.60 16.20
N GLU A 15 27.91 -7.30 15.34
CA GLU A 15 29.20 -6.81 14.80
C GLU A 15 29.15 -6.36 13.32
N GLN A 16 28.00 -6.31 12.67
CA GLN A 16 27.88 -5.55 11.44
C GLN A 16 27.42 -4.12 11.77
N SER A 17 28.36 -3.29 12.24
CA SER A 17 28.16 -1.84 12.27
C SER A 17 27.94 -1.37 10.84
N ILE A 18 26.66 -1.19 10.48
CA ILE A 18 26.29 -0.61 9.20
C ILE A 18 26.88 0.80 9.19
N PRO A 19 27.69 1.17 8.18
CA PRO A 19 28.35 2.47 8.17
C PRO A 19 27.31 3.61 8.18
N PRO A 20 27.61 4.73 8.88
CA PRO A 20 26.76 5.91 8.90
C PRO A 20 26.43 6.37 7.48
N GLN A 21 25.20 6.83 7.26
CA GLN A 21 24.74 7.28 5.95
C GLN A 21 24.71 8.81 5.88
N ASP A 22 25.10 9.36 4.74
CA ASP A 22 25.19 10.80 4.48
C ASP A 22 23.84 11.51 4.22
N ASN A 23 22.72 10.78 4.34
CA ASN A 23 21.40 11.35 4.15
C ASN A 23 21.05 12.39 5.21
N ILE A 24 20.38 13.46 4.81
CA ILE A 24 19.93 14.54 5.69
C ILE A 24 18.43 14.38 5.92
N PHE A 25 18.03 14.07 7.15
CA PHE A 25 16.62 14.00 7.53
C PHE A 25 16.31 15.05 8.60
N LEU A 26 15.12 15.62 8.52
CA LEU A 26 14.57 16.47 9.55
C LEU A 26 13.58 15.68 10.40
N PHE A 27 13.87 15.52 11.68
CA PHE A 27 12.95 14.92 12.65
C PHE A 27 12.26 16.04 13.43
N ILE A 28 10.94 16.07 13.39
CA ILE A 28 10.13 16.94 14.24
C ILE A 28 9.61 16.10 15.39
N SER A 29 10.26 16.20 16.58
CA SER A 29 9.97 15.38 17.76
C SER A 29 10.17 16.14 19.04
N GLN A 30 9.32 15.88 20.02
CA GLN A 30 9.47 16.40 21.39
C GLN A 30 10.38 15.53 22.26
N ASN A 31 10.77 14.34 21.78
CA ASN A 31 11.61 13.39 22.51
C ASN A 31 12.93 13.11 21.77
N ALA A 32 13.83 14.10 21.77
CA ALA A 32 15.13 14.00 21.13
C ALA A 32 15.99 12.82 21.69
N ALA A 33 15.75 12.40 22.93
CA ALA A 33 16.49 11.30 23.56
C ALA A 33 16.22 9.96 22.90
N GLU A 34 14.99 9.70 22.45
CA GLU A 34 14.62 8.47 21.73
C GLU A 34 15.19 8.44 20.30
N LEU A 35 15.58 9.57 19.77
CA LEU A 35 16.12 9.70 18.41
C LEU A 35 17.64 9.57 18.34
N ARG A 36 18.36 9.42 19.46
CA ARG A 36 19.82 9.34 19.48
C ARG A 36 20.37 8.25 18.56
N GLU A 37 19.83 7.05 18.64
CA GLU A 37 20.23 5.92 17.79
C GLU A 37 20.10 6.26 16.29
N TYR A 38 19.03 6.98 15.91
CA TYR A 38 18.80 7.37 14.52
C TYR A 38 19.79 8.45 14.05
N LEU A 39 20.17 9.38 14.94
CA LEU A 39 21.16 10.42 14.64
C LEU A 39 22.58 9.85 14.56
N GLU A 40 22.92 8.83 15.33
CA GLU A 40 24.19 8.11 15.19
C GLU A 40 24.30 7.45 13.80
N TYR A 41 23.16 6.93 13.28
CA TYR A 41 23.12 6.31 11.97
C TYR A 41 23.05 7.33 10.82
N PHE A 42 22.40 8.49 11.04
CA PHE A 42 22.27 9.60 10.09
C PHE A 42 22.87 10.89 10.68
N PRO A 43 24.21 11.02 10.76
CA PRO A 43 24.87 12.08 11.53
C PRO A 43 24.66 13.49 10.98
N LYS A 44 24.24 13.64 9.70
CA LYS A 44 23.91 14.93 9.09
C LYS A 44 22.46 15.35 9.32
N SER A 45 21.65 14.49 9.95
CA SER A 45 20.25 14.77 10.26
C SER A 45 20.12 15.63 11.52
N TYR A 46 19.01 16.33 11.65
CA TYR A 46 18.75 17.21 12.78
C TYR A 46 17.33 17.04 13.33
N VAL A 47 17.17 17.40 14.60
CA VAL A 47 15.92 17.31 15.35
C VAL A 47 15.47 18.70 15.75
N VAL A 48 14.18 18.96 15.57
CA VAL A 48 13.50 20.16 16.03
C VAL A 48 12.25 19.77 16.83
N SER A 49 11.82 20.64 17.74
CA SER A 49 10.71 20.36 18.65
C SER A 49 9.33 20.72 18.09
N SER A 50 9.27 21.52 17.03
CA SER A 50 8.03 22.05 16.49
C SER A 50 8.13 22.39 15.00
N PHE A 51 6.97 22.59 14.36
CA PHE A 51 6.90 23.08 12.98
C PHE A 51 7.53 24.49 12.83
N ALA A 52 7.33 25.37 13.81
CA ALA A 52 7.90 26.72 13.77
C ALA A 52 9.43 26.69 13.78
N GLU A 53 10.02 25.79 14.56
CA GLU A 53 11.48 25.59 14.58
C GLU A 53 11.98 24.96 13.27
N ALA A 54 11.21 24.06 12.68
CA ALA A 54 11.49 23.49 11.37
C ALA A 54 11.53 24.58 10.28
N GLU A 55 10.55 25.49 10.29
CA GLU A 55 10.48 26.61 9.36
C GLU A 55 11.69 27.57 9.47
N GLN A 56 12.23 27.76 10.67
CA GLN A 56 13.41 28.60 10.91
C GLN A 56 14.72 27.95 10.47
N ASN A 57 14.81 26.61 10.61
CA ASN A 57 16.05 25.87 10.33
C ASN A 57 16.14 25.37 8.88
N MET A 58 15.03 25.29 8.15
CA MET A 58 15.05 24.88 6.75
C MET A 58 15.45 26.04 5.84
N GLY A 59 16.51 25.84 5.07
CA GLY A 59 17.03 26.82 4.11
C GLY A 59 17.85 26.15 3.01
N PRO A 60 18.41 26.92 2.06
CA PRO A 60 19.19 26.35 0.95
C PRO A 60 20.36 25.48 1.39
N ASP A 61 20.99 25.81 2.53
CA ASP A 61 22.15 25.11 3.06
C ASP A 61 21.78 23.88 3.90
N TYR A 62 20.53 23.80 4.37
CA TYR A 62 20.02 22.72 5.24
C TYR A 62 18.68 22.19 4.72
N LEU A 63 18.70 21.60 3.52
CA LEU A 63 17.52 21.03 2.90
C LEU A 63 17.43 19.53 3.17
N PRO A 64 16.45 19.05 3.94
CA PRO A 64 16.33 17.62 4.21
C PRO A 64 15.79 16.88 2.99
N GLU A 65 16.20 15.62 2.84
CA GLU A 65 15.65 14.69 1.85
C GLU A 65 14.30 14.12 2.27
N LEU A 66 13.99 14.18 3.58
CA LEU A 66 12.79 13.65 4.20
C LEU A 66 12.49 14.38 5.49
N ILE A 67 11.22 14.65 5.75
CA ILE A 67 10.71 15.16 7.03
C ILE A 67 10.00 14.00 7.74
N VAL A 68 10.40 13.72 8.98
CA VAL A 68 9.81 12.70 9.83
C VAL A 68 9.07 13.38 10.98
N LEU A 69 7.76 13.17 11.06
CA LEU A 69 6.93 13.70 12.14
C LEU A 69 6.79 12.66 13.25
N ASP A 70 7.27 13.01 14.43
CA ASP A 70 7.21 12.21 15.66
C ASP A 70 6.66 13.05 16.82
N ILE A 71 5.58 13.77 16.56
CA ILE A 71 4.87 14.62 17.50
C ILE A 71 3.38 14.33 17.44
N PRO A 72 2.61 14.58 18.54
CA PRO A 72 1.16 14.56 18.48
C PRO A 72 0.66 15.51 17.40
N LEU A 73 -0.15 15.00 16.47
CA LEU A 73 -0.57 15.76 15.30
C LEU A 73 -1.69 16.76 15.64
N ASN A 74 -1.41 18.03 15.40
CA ASN A 74 -2.41 19.05 15.21
C ASN A 74 -2.63 19.26 13.70
N HIS A 75 -3.82 18.90 13.22
CA HIS A 75 -4.18 18.99 11.80
C HIS A 75 -3.97 20.39 11.21
N LEU A 76 -4.33 21.45 11.95
CA LEU A 76 -4.18 22.84 11.48
C LEU A 76 -2.71 23.24 11.33
N GLN A 77 -1.86 22.85 12.28
CA GLN A 77 -0.43 23.12 12.22
C GLN A 77 0.23 22.38 11.04
N LEU A 78 -0.15 21.12 10.78
CA LEU A 78 0.39 20.37 9.65
C LEU A 78 -0.05 20.97 8.30
N VAL A 79 -1.30 21.42 8.18
CA VAL A 79 -1.79 22.13 6.99
C VAL A 79 -1.02 23.42 6.78
N ALA A 80 -0.85 24.23 7.84
CA ALA A 80 -0.07 25.48 7.78
C ALA A 80 1.37 25.21 7.34
N PHE A 81 2.02 24.21 7.91
CA PHE A 81 3.38 23.80 7.54
C PHE A 81 3.48 23.37 6.07
N LYS A 82 2.50 22.61 5.55
CA LYS A 82 2.46 22.27 4.13
C LYS A 82 2.29 23.47 3.21
N VAL A 83 1.49 24.45 3.61
CA VAL A 83 1.36 25.73 2.90
C VAL A 83 2.70 26.44 2.89
N TRP A 84 3.37 26.55 4.04
CA TRP A 84 4.70 27.15 4.14
C TRP A 84 5.73 26.44 3.25
N LEU A 85 5.79 25.10 3.25
CA LEU A 85 6.64 24.31 2.36
C LEU A 85 6.37 24.63 0.88
N THR A 86 5.11 24.86 0.53
CA THR A 86 4.71 25.17 -0.84
C THR A 86 5.18 26.58 -1.26
N LEU A 87 5.01 27.56 -0.37
CA LEU A 87 5.42 28.95 -0.60
C LEU A 87 6.94 29.08 -0.76
N ASN A 88 7.70 28.27 0.00
CA ASN A 88 9.17 28.26 -0.05
C ASN A 88 9.75 27.26 -1.07
N GLN A 89 8.93 26.68 -1.93
CA GLN A 89 9.32 25.70 -2.97
C GLN A 89 9.87 24.36 -2.44
N PHE A 90 9.60 24.01 -1.18
CA PHE A 90 10.02 22.77 -0.51
C PHE A 90 8.97 21.65 -0.60
N GLN A 91 7.89 21.84 -1.36
CA GLN A 91 6.79 20.88 -1.51
C GLN A 91 7.18 19.51 -2.11
N LYS A 92 8.43 19.37 -2.57
CA LYS A 92 8.97 18.11 -3.08
C LYS A 92 9.50 17.19 -1.99
N ILE A 93 9.78 17.74 -0.80
CA ILE A 93 10.33 16.99 0.31
C ILE A 93 9.22 16.09 0.85
N PRO A 94 9.43 14.77 0.90
CA PRO A 94 8.45 13.86 1.46
C PRO A 94 8.24 14.10 2.94
N ILE A 95 7.00 13.94 3.41
CA ILE A 95 6.64 13.98 4.82
C ILE A 95 6.14 12.60 5.23
N ILE A 96 6.77 11.98 6.21
CA ILE A 96 6.31 10.72 6.80
C ILE A 96 5.96 10.91 8.28
N TYR A 97 5.04 10.09 8.76
CA TYR A 97 4.59 10.13 10.14
C TYR A 97 5.01 8.87 10.90
N ASN A 98 5.51 9.03 12.14
CA ASN A 98 5.82 7.90 13.03
C ASN A 98 4.56 7.41 13.74
N GLU A 99 4.14 6.17 13.48
CA GLU A 99 2.89 5.58 13.99
C GLU A 99 2.90 5.29 15.49
N SER A 100 4.08 5.18 16.13
CA SER A 100 4.18 4.90 17.56
C SER A 100 3.49 5.93 18.45
N ALA A 101 3.15 7.11 17.91
CA ALA A 101 2.51 8.23 18.61
C ALA A 101 0.99 8.34 18.36
N LEU A 102 0.34 7.49 17.53
CA LEU A 102 -1.07 7.66 17.15
C LEU A 102 -1.93 6.39 17.15
N ARG A 103 -3.22 6.60 17.46
CA ARG A 103 -4.30 5.62 17.21
C ARG A 103 -4.61 5.52 15.70
N SER A 104 -4.80 4.30 15.20
CA SER A 104 -4.96 3.95 13.78
C SER A 104 -6.02 4.73 12.97
N GLU A 105 -7.02 5.33 13.61
CA GLU A 105 -8.06 6.10 12.92
C GLU A 105 -7.57 7.45 12.40
N HIS A 106 -6.69 8.14 13.12
CA HIS A 106 -6.13 9.44 12.69
C HIS A 106 -5.16 9.25 11.51
N THR A 107 -4.42 8.15 11.48
CA THR A 107 -3.51 7.80 10.38
C THR A 107 -4.25 7.71 9.04
N LYS A 108 -5.46 7.15 9.03
CA LYS A 108 -6.30 7.04 7.84
C LYS A 108 -6.70 8.42 7.27
N GLN A 109 -7.00 9.38 8.13
CA GLN A 109 -7.38 10.73 7.71
C GLN A 109 -6.20 11.48 7.08
N LEU A 110 -4.99 11.35 7.63
CA LEU A 110 -3.79 12.02 7.11
C LEU A 110 -3.44 11.59 5.68
N PHE A 111 -3.58 10.30 5.39
CA PHE A 111 -3.36 9.77 4.04
C PHE A 111 -4.44 10.21 3.06
N THR A 112 -5.71 10.12 3.44
CA THR A 112 -6.82 10.48 2.55
C THR A 112 -6.83 11.96 2.20
N GLN A 113 -6.33 12.81 3.09
CA GLN A 113 -6.19 14.24 2.88
C GLN A 113 -4.86 14.63 2.20
N GLY A 114 -3.96 13.66 1.99
CA GLY A 114 -2.65 13.91 1.37
C GLY A 114 -1.73 14.78 2.25
N LEU A 115 -1.95 14.78 3.57
CA LEU A 115 -1.17 15.59 4.50
C LEU A 115 0.20 14.98 4.82
N VAL A 116 0.31 13.65 4.75
CA VAL A 116 1.57 12.92 4.82
C VAL A 116 1.69 12.01 3.60
N ASP A 117 2.92 11.72 3.21
CA ASP A 117 3.22 10.86 2.06
C ASP A 117 3.30 9.39 2.45
N ASP A 118 3.63 9.09 3.72
CA ASP A 118 3.68 7.73 4.25
C ASP A 118 3.61 7.73 5.80
N VAL A 119 3.40 6.52 6.38
CA VAL A 119 3.44 6.29 7.83
C VAL A 119 4.40 5.16 8.12
N VAL A 120 5.19 5.29 9.17
CA VAL A 120 6.23 4.32 9.56
C VAL A 120 6.25 4.10 11.06
N THR A 121 6.70 2.93 11.47
CA THR A 121 7.18 2.69 12.83
C THR A 121 8.69 2.83 12.83
N LEU A 122 9.22 3.93 13.37
CA LEU A 122 10.66 4.26 13.30
C LEU A 122 11.53 3.13 13.84
N ARG A 123 11.21 2.57 15.03
CA ARG A 123 11.99 1.51 15.68
C ARG A 123 12.32 0.33 14.76
N SER A 124 11.44 -0.03 13.85
CA SER A 124 11.63 -1.19 12.96
C SER A 124 12.09 -0.82 11.55
N ASN A 125 12.03 0.46 11.18
CA ASN A 125 12.18 0.88 9.78
C ASN A 125 13.16 2.05 9.54
N PHE A 126 13.86 2.55 10.57
CA PHE A 126 14.71 3.74 10.40
C PHE A 126 15.86 3.53 9.38
N MET A 127 16.46 2.36 9.32
CA MET A 127 17.51 2.04 8.34
C MET A 127 17.02 2.12 6.88
N ARG A 128 15.70 2.09 6.67
CA ARG A 128 15.07 2.10 5.34
C ARG A 128 14.59 3.49 4.93
N LEU A 129 14.76 4.51 5.79
CA LEU A 129 14.35 5.88 5.49
C LEU A 129 14.95 6.44 4.19
N PRO A 130 16.23 6.21 3.84
CA PRO A 130 16.79 6.68 2.58
C PRO A 130 16.05 6.15 1.34
N TYR A 131 15.69 4.87 1.36
CA TYR A 131 14.94 4.24 0.27
C TYR A 131 13.52 4.81 0.17
N LYS A 132 12.86 5.05 1.32
CA LYS A 132 11.55 5.71 1.37
C LYS A 132 11.60 7.12 0.80
N ALA A 133 12.55 7.94 1.24
CA ALA A 133 12.74 9.29 0.75
C ALA A 133 12.90 9.31 -0.77
N LYS A 134 13.80 8.51 -1.30
CA LYS A 134 14.06 8.39 -2.74
C LYS A 134 12.84 7.91 -3.53
N PHE A 135 12.10 6.95 -2.98
CA PHE A 135 10.89 6.41 -3.62
C PHE A 135 9.78 7.45 -3.68
N ILE A 136 9.45 8.09 -2.55
CA ILE A 136 8.38 9.09 -2.46
C ILE A 136 8.73 10.31 -3.32
N SER A 137 10.00 10.75 -3.32
CA SER A 137 10.47 11.84 -4.18
C SER A 137 10.28 11.53 -5.66
N LYS A 138 10.58 10.30 -6.10
CA LYS A 138 10.32 9.83 -7.48
C LYS A 138 8.82 9.84 -7.80
N LEU A 139 7.97 9.38 -6.86
CA LEU A 139 6.51 9.41 -7.03
C LEU A 139 6.00 10.85 -7.17
N ASN A 140 6.46 11.76 -6.31
CA ASN A 140 6.04 13.16 -6.33
C ASN A 140 6.52 13.87 -7.59
N ALA A 141 7.73 13.57 -8.09
CA ALA A 141 8.22 14.06 -9.37
C ALA A 141 7.38 13.54 -10.55
N SER A 142 6.98 12.27 -10.52
CA SER A 142 6.12 11.67 -11.58
C SER A 142 4.71 12.27 -11.57
N LYS A 143 4.15 12.58 -10.39
CA LYS A 143 2.86 13.27 -10.26
C LYS A 143 2.91 14.67 -10.87
N LYS A 144 4.00 15.41 -10.66
CA LYS A 144 4.19 16.77 -11.16
C LYS A 144 4.39 16.78 -12.68
N LYS A 145 5.08 15.79 -13.25
CA LYS A 145 5.27 15.66 -14.70
C LYS A 145 3.92 15.48 -15.42
N ASN A 146 2.97 14.80 -14.80
CA ASN A 146 1.60 14.66 -15.31
C ASN A 146 0.74 15.92 -15.11
N ASN A 147 1.09 16.83 -14.19
CA ASN A 147 0.31 18.04 -13.88
C ASN A 147 0.88 19.33 -14.49
N THR A 148 2.16 19.37 -14.90
CA THR A 148 2.83 20.58 -15.40
C THR A 148 3.12 20.58 -16.88
N GLU A 149 2.99 19.47 -17.55
CA GLU A 149 2.92 19.51 -19.00
C GLU A 149 1.53 20.06 -19.38
N LYS A 150 1.42 21.41 -19.54
CA LYS A 150 0.46 21.96 -20.48
C LYS A 150 0.56 21.08 -21.72
N PRO A 151 -0.55 20.63 -22.30
CA PRO A 151 -0.50 19.82 -23.49
C PRO A 151 0.30 20.61 -24.53
N VAL A 152 1.57 20.28 -24.71
CA VAL A 152 2.18 20.42 -26.01
C VAL A 152 1.19 19.68 -26.88
N ARG A 153 0.56 20.41 -27.81
CA ARG A 153 -0.33 19.86 -28.83
C ARG A 153 0.39 18.64 -29.44
N GLU A 154 0.34 17.52 -28.75
CA GLU A 154 0.57 16.23 -29.36
C GLU A 154 -0.56 16.07 -30.37
N ARG A 155 -0.19 16.30 -31.64
CA ARG A 155 -1.01 15.96 -32.79
C ARG A 155 -1.61 14.58 -32.53
N PHE A 156 -2.95 14.53 -32.30
CA PHE A 156 -3.83 13.38 -32.44
C PHE A 156 -3.22 11.98 -32.29
N GLY A 157 -2.46 11.75 -31.23
CA GLY A 157 -2.16 10.42 -30.73
C GLY A 157 -3.00 10.23 -29.47
N PHE A 158 -4.04 9.42 -29.53
CA PHE A 158 -4.74 8.98 -28.33
C PHE A 158 -3.66 8.48 -27.36
N SER A 159 -3.48 9.20 -26.25
CA SER A 159 -2.49 8.79 -25.25
C SER A 159 -2.78 7.33 -24.90
N LYS A 160 -1.78 6.45 -24.93
CA LYS A 160 -1.94 5.02 -24.60
C LYS A 160 -2.70 4.82 -23.29
N ASN A 161 -2.50 5.74 -22.34
CA ASN A 161 -3.20 5.73 -21.06
C ASN A 161 -4.69 6.05 -21.19
N LEU A 162 -5.09 6.94 -22.12
CA LEU A 162 -6.49 7.26 -22.38
C LEU A 162 -7.19 6.09 -23.05
N LEU A 163 -6.54 5.43 -24.03
CA LEU A 163 -7.09 4.25 -24.68
C LEU A 163 -7.31 3.10 -23.69
N MET A 164 -6.32 2.80 -22.85
CA MET A 164 -6.45 1.81 -21.78
C MET A 164 -7.60 2.16 -20.84
N ARG A 165 -7.76 3.44 -20.51
CA ARG A 165 -8.85 3.91 -19.65
C ARG A 165 -10.22 3.77 -20.30
N LEU A 166 -10.36 4.08 -21.58
CA LEU A 166 -11.60 3.84 -22.33
C LEU A 166 -11.98 2.36 -22.34
N ILE A 167 -11.01 1.48 -22.58
CA ILE A 167 -11.20 0.02 -22.54
C ILE A 167 -11.67 -0.41 -21.15
N ASP A 168 -11.02 0.07 -20.07
CA ASP A 168 -11.42 -0.21 -18.69
C ASP A 168 -12.87 0.19 -18.42
N VAL A 169 -13.26 1.40 -18.82
CA VAL A 169 -14.63 1.91 -18.62
C VAL A 169 -15.66 1.10 -19.42
N LEU A 170 -15.38 0.83 -20.70
CA LEU A 170 -16.30 0.08 -21.56
C LEU A 170 -16.49 -1.36 -21.06
N ILE A 171 -15.39 -2.06 -20.75
CA ILE A 171 -15.47 -3.45 -20.25
C ILE A 171 -16.17 -3.50 -18.90
N SER A 172 -15.83 -2.61 -17.96
CA SER A 172 -16.45 -2.63 -16.64
C SER A 172 -17.94 -2.26 -16.68
N LEU A 173 -18.33 -1.30 -17.51
CA LEU A 173 -19.74 -0.93 -17.69
C LEU A 173 -20.55 -2.09 -18.30
N LEU A 174 -20.03 -2.69 -19.37
CA LEU A 174 -20.67 -3.85 -20.00
C LEU A 174 -20.78 -5.02 -19.03
N ALA A 175 -19.69 -5.31 -18.30
CA ALA A 175 -19.68 -6.38 -17.31
C ALA A 175 -20.70 -6.15 -16.19
N ILE A 176 -20.84 -4.92 -15.68
CA ILE A 176 -21.84 -4.60 -14.64
C ILE A 176 -23.27 -4.81 -15.19
N ILE A 177 -23.56 -4.35 -16.42
CA ILE A 177 -24.89 -4.50 -17.03
C ILE A 177 -25.22 -6.00 -17.21
N VAL A 178 -24.30 -6.76 -17.81
CA VAL A 178 -24.52 -8.20 -18.07
C VAL A 178 -24.59 -9.01 -16.77
N MET A 179 -23.77 -8.66 -15.78
CA MET A 179 -23.72 -9.37 -14.49
C MET A 179 -24.75 -8.84 -13.47
N SER A 180 -25.56 -7.83 -13.80
CA SER A 180 -26.54 -7.26 -12.87
C SER A 180 -27.52 -8.26 -12.24
N PRO A 181 -28.05 -9.28 -12.97
CA PRO A 181 -28.88 -10.31 -12.34
C PRO A 181 -28.10 -11.13 -11.30
N ILE A 182 -26.82 -11.42 -11.56
CA ILE A 182 -25.96 -12.14 -10.63
C ILE A 182 -25.67 -11.29 -9.40
N PHE A 183 -25.44 -9.97 -9.56
CA PHE A 183 -25.28 -9.06 -8.42
C PHE A 183 -26.50 -9.08 -7.48
N ILE A 184 -27.71 -9.05 -8.06
CA ILE A 184 -28.98 -9.13 -7.30
C ILE A 184 -29.10 -10.47 -6.58
N ALA A 185 -28.85 -11.59 -7.28
CA ALA A 185 -28.92 -12.92 -6.70
C ALA A 185 -27.95 -13.09 -5.52
N ILE A 186 -26.68 -12.62 -5.68
CA ILE A 186 -25.68 -12.64 -4.61
C ILE A 186 -26.14 -11.78 -3.42
N ALA A 187 -26.67 -10.56 -3.69
CA ALA A 187 -27.15 -9.68 -2.63
C ALA A 187 -28.27 -10.31 -1.80
N ILE A 188 -29.22 -11.00 -2.45
CA ILE A 188 -30.29 -11.74 -1.81
C ILE A 188 -29.70 -12.90 -0.97
N PHE A 189 -28.79 -13.68 -1.55
CA PHE A 189 -28.16 -14.82 -0.89
C PHE A 189 -27.42 -14.41 0.41
N ILE A 190 -26.63 -13.31 0.35
CA ILE A 190 -25.94 -12.77 1.53
C ILE A 190 -26.95 -12.32 2.60
N LYS A 191 -28.07 -11.67 2.20
CA LYS A 191 -29.07 -11.17 3.12
C LYS A 191 -29.88 -12.26 3.80
N ILE A 192 -30.15 -13.37 3.12
CA ILE A 192 -30.85 -14.53 3.69
C ILE A 192 -29.96 -15.20 4.75
N GLU A 193 -28.66 -15.34 4.48
CA GLU A 193 -27.77 -16.06 5.40
C GLU A 193 -27.45 -15.23 6.66
N SER A 194 -27.23 -13.93 6.53
CA SER A 194 -26.79 -13.11 7.66
C SER A 194 -27.27 -11.65 7.59
N LYS A 195 -27.66 -11.10 8.75
CA LYS A 195 -28.02 -9.68 8.90
C LYS A 195 -26.80 -8.78 8.64
N GLY A 196 -27.01 -7.60 8.02
CA GLY A 196 -25.97 -6.61 7.82
C GLY A 196 -25.83 -6.14 6.36
N PRO A 197 -24.80 -5.35 6.01
CA PRO A 197 -24.60 -4.82 4.66
C PRO A 197 -24.24 -5.92 3.66
N VAL A 198 -24.65 -5.75 2.39
CA VAL A 198 -24.30 -6.67 1.29
C VAL A 198 -22.83 -6.48 0.88
N PHE A 199 -22.39 -5.24 0.87
CA PHE A 199 -21.03 -4.87 0.47
C PHE A 199 -20.12 -4.70 1.70
N TYR A 200 -18.91 -5.14 1.55
CA TYR A 200 -17.78 -4.85 2.44
C TYR A 200 -16.85 -3.87 1.77
N THR A 201 -16.33 -2.92 2.53
CA THR A 201 -15.36 -1.94 2.06
C THR A 201 -14.11 -1.95 2.92
N SER A 202 -12.94 -1.94 2.31
CA SER A 202 -11.66 -1.80 2.99
C SER A 202 -10.79 -0.76 2.30
N LEU A 203 -9.86 -0.17 3.04
CA LEU A 203 -8.87 0.74 2.47
C LEU A 203 -7.73 -0.06 1.87
N ARG A 204 -7.37 0.27 0.63
CA ARG A 204 -6.28 -0.35 -0.11
C ARG A 204 -5.37 0.69 -0.72
N ALA A 205 -4.08 0.33 -0.86
CA ALA A 205 -3.11 1.12 -1.59
C ALA A 205 -3.08 0.71 -3.07
N GLY A 206 -3.24 1.69 -3.95
CA GLY A 206 -3.17 1.55 -5.41
C GLY A 206 -1.97 2.26 -6.02
N LYS A 207 -2.11 2.69 -7.27
CA LYS A 207 -1.06 3.38 -8.02
C LYS A 207 -0.56 4.62 -7.28
N GLY A 208 0.77 4.75 -7.17
CA GLY A 208 1.40 5.84 -6.46
C GLY A 208 1.07 5.87 -4.97
N PHE A 209 0.74 4.72 -4.39
CA PHE A 209 0.30 4.57 -3.01
C PHE A 209 -1.01 5.34 -2.69
N LYS A 210 -1.78 5.73 -3.71
CA LYS A 210 -3.08 6.37 -3.51
C LYS A 210 -4.01 5.41 -2.76
N VAL A 211 -4.50 5.83 -1.62
CA VAL A 211 -5.46 5.05 -0.82
C VAL A 211 -6.87 5.26 -1.37
N PHE A 212 -7.59 4.16 -1.53
CA PHE A 212 -8.96 4.18 -2.03
C PHE A 212 -9.84 3.15 -1.32
N ARG A 213 -11.18 3.31 -1.42
CA ARG A 213 -12.16 2.35 -0.91
C ARG A 213 -12.31 1.20 -1.89
N PHE A 214 -11.94 0.01 -1.46
CA PHE A 214 -11.99 -1.21 -2.24
C PHE A 214 -13.30 -1.96 -1.94
N PHE A 215 -14.09 -2.25 -2.95
CA PHE A 215 -15.42 -2.86 -2.81
C PHE A 215 -15.36 -4.36 -3.02
N LYS A 216 -16.06 -5.09 -2.13
CA LYS A 216 -16.31 -6.53 -2.26
C LYS A 216 -17.71 -6.87 -1.80
N PHE A 217 -18.23 -8.04 -2.19
CA PHE A 217 -19.32 -8.64 -1.46
C PHE A 217 -18.86 -9.11 -0.08
N ARG A 218 -19.74 -9.01 0.91
CA ARG A 218 -19.48 -9.50 2.26
C ARG A 218 -19.42 -11.02 2.26
N THR A 219 -18.30 -11.58 2.74
CA THR A 219 -18.04 -13.01 2.83
C THR A 219 -17.79 -13.49 4.25
N MET A 220 -17.79 -12.56 5.21
CA MET A 220 -17.57 -12.83 6.63
C MET A 220 -18.75 -12.34 7.46
N ILE A 221 -18.84 -12.88 8.67
CA ILE A 221 -19.81 -12.42 9.68
C ILE A 221 -19.60 -10.95 10.01
N ASN A 222 -20.62 -10.31 10.57
CA ASN A 222 -20.46 -8.96 11.10
C ASN A 222 -19.42 -8.95 12.22
N ASP A 223 -18.70 -7.83 12.33
CA ASP A 223 -17.67 -7.66 13.36
C ASP A 223 -16.49 -8.65 13.29
N ALA A 224 -16.27 -9.31 12.12
CA ALA A 224 -15.15 -10.20 11.89
C ALA A 224 -13.78 -9.57 12.19
N ASP A 225 -13.68 -8.24 12.08
CA ASP A 225 -12.46 -7.49 12.37
C ASP A 225 -12.17 -7.43 13.89
N LYS A 226 -13.18 -7.57 14.76
CA LYS A 226 -13.00 -7.52 16.22
C LYS A 226 -12.36 -8.77 16.80
N ILE A 227 -12.45 -9.90 16.09
CA ILE A 227 -11.91 -11.18 16.52
C ILE A 227 -10.62 -11.57 15.79
N VAL A 228 -10.01 -10.61 15.08
CA VAL A 228 -8.73 -10.87 14.35
C VAL A 228 -7.60 -11.17 15.30
N ASP A 229 -7.52 -10.44 16.43
CA ASP A 229 -6.45 -10.60 17.41
C ASP A 229 -6.50 -11.98 18.08
N ASP A 230 -7.69 -12.49 18.36
CA ASP A 230 -7.92 -13.82 18.95
C ASP A 230 -7.51 -14.96 17.98
N LEU A 231 -7.49 -14.68 16.69
CA LEU A 231 -7.14 -15.64 15.64
C LEU A 231 -5.70 -15.48 15.12
N SER A 232 -4.90 -14.63 15.73
CA SER A 232 -3.52 -14.33 15.30
C SER A 232 -2.62 -15.57 15.33
N GLU A 233 -2.81 -16.48 16.28
CA GLU A 233 -2.07 -17.74 16.41
C GLU A 233 -2.35 -18.72 15.27
N MET A 234 -3.51 -18.63 14.62
CA MET A 234 -3.90 -19.49 13.49
C MET A 234 -3.38 -18.98 12.13
N ASN A 235 -2.61 -17.90 12.12
CA ASN A 235 -2.12 -17.31 10.88
C ASN A 235 -1.01 -18.18 10.24
N LEU A 236 -1.22 -18.62 9.00
CA LEU A 236 -0.26 -19.42 8.23
C LEU A 236 1.12 -18.75 8.02
N TYR A 237 1.17 -17.42 8.12
CA TYR A 237 2.38 -16.63 7.91
C TYR A 237 3.00 -16.13 9.23
N ALA A 238 2.49 -16.60 10.39
CA ALA A 238 3.05 -16.26 11.69
C ALA A 238 4.39 -17.00 11.90
N THR A 239 5.49 -16.45 11.40
CA THR A 239 6.83 -16.95 11.61
C THR A 239 7.68 -15.90 12.31
N GLY A 240 7.88 -16.08 13.64
CA GLY A 240 8.84 -15.31 14.44
C GLY A 240 8.32 -13.97 15.01
N PRO A 241 9.15 -13.23 15.76
CA PRO A 241 8.78 -12.02 16.50
C PRO A 241 8.52 -10.78 15.63
N LYS A 242 8.62 -10.88 14.30
CA LYS A 242 8.26 -9.84 13.36
C LYS A 242 6.81 -10.04 12.94
N GLN A 243 5.99 -8.98 13.02
CA GLN A 243 4.60 -9.01 12.56
C GLN A 243 4.48 -9.64 11.18
N PRO A 244 3.53 -10.57 10.98
CA PRO A 244 3.36 -11.24 9.68
C PRO A 244 2.99 -10.19 8.63
N HIS A 245 3.74 -10.19 7.53
CA HIS A 245 3.46 -9.29 6.40
C HIS A 245 2.15 -9.62 5.70
N PHE A 246 1.63 -10.84 5.90
CA PHE A 246 0.38 -11.33 5.34
C PHE A 246 -0.41 -12.10 6.39
N PHE A 247 -1.74 -11.95 6.36
CA PHE A 247 -2.64 -12.64 7.28
C PHE A 247 -3.53 -13.61 6.49
N LYS A 248 -3.42 -14.91 6.79
CA LYS A 248 -4.22 -15.95 6.17
C LYS A 248 -4.45 -17.09 7.14
N ILE A 249 -5.72 -17.47 7.31
CA ILE A 249 -6.14 -18.59 8.16
C ILE A 249 -6.76 -19.66 7.25
N VAL A 250 -6.38 -20.93 7.45
CA VAL A 250 -7.04 -22.07 6.82
C VAL A 250 -8.35 -22.33 7.58
N ASN A 251 -9.45 -22.50 6.85
CA ASN A 251 -10.78 -22.69 7.43
C ASN A 251 -11.17 -21.58 8.42
N ASP A 252 -10.99 -20.33 8.01
CA ASP A 252 -11.28 -19.14 8.81
C ASP A 252 -12.74 -19.18 9.31
N PRO A 253 -12.98 -19.27 10.66
CA PRO A 253 -14.32 -19.43 11.24
C PRO A 253 -15.23 -18.22 11.01
N ARG A 254 -14.66 -17.08 10.59
CA ARG A 254 -15.41 -15.86 10.28
C ARG A 254 -16.12 -15.93 8.92
N ILE A 255 -15.74 -16.88 8.06
CA ILE A 255 -16.30 -16.99 6.71
C ILE A 255 -17.67 -17.66 6.78
N THR A 256 -18.69 -17.02 6.21
CA THR A 256 -20.02 -17.61 6.09
C THR A 256 -20.06 -18.68 4.98
N LYS A 257 -21.09 -19.53 4.95
CA LYS A 257 -21.23 -20.56 3.89
C LYS A 257 -21.36 -19.91 2.50
N ALA A 258 -22.20 -18.86 2.37
CA ALA A 258 -22.28 -18.05 1.16
C ALA A 258 -20.92 -17.41 0.86
N GLY A 259 -20.24 -16.87 1.86
CA GLY A 259 -18.92 -16.28 1.75
C GLY A 259 -17.89 -17.27 1.21
N ALA A 260 -17.89 -18.50 1.67
CA ALA A 260 -17.01 -19.55 1.17
C ALA A 260 -17.28 -19.83 -0.32
N PHE A 261 -18.53 -19.98 -0.72
CA PHE A 261 -18.90 -20.14 -2.12
C PHE A 261 -18.43 -18.95 -2.98
N LEU A 262 -18.68 -17.71 -2.53
CA LEU A 262 -18.28 -16.50 -3.26
C LEU A 262 -16.76 -16.40 -3.41
N ARG A 263 -15.98 -16.73 -2.39
CA ARG A 263 -14.51 -16.73 -2.44
C ARG A 263 -13.98 -17.80 -3.38
N ASN A 264 -14.56 -18.99 -3.35
CA ASN A 264 -14.16 -20.10 -4.19
C ASN A 264 -14.37 -19.84 -5.69
N THR A 265 -15.44 -19.10 -5.99
CA THR A 265 -15.80 -18.68 -7.35
C THR A 265 -15.24 -17.32 -7.72
N SER A 266 -14.59 -16.62 -6.78
CA SER A 266 -14.12 -15.23 -6.94
C SER A 266 -15.25 -14.22 -7.26
N LEU A 267 -16.50 -14.59 -7.05
CA LEU A 267 -17.64 -13.70 -7.25
C LEU A 267 -17.69 -12.56 -6.21
N ASP A 268 -17.03 -12.76 -5.05
CA ASP A 268 -16.87 -11.69 -4.04
C ASP A 268 -16.14 -10.47 -4.58
N GLU A 269 -15.36 -10.59 -5.63
CA GLU A 269 -14.56 -9.52 -6.22
C GLU A 269 -15.30 -8.71 -7.32
N LEU A 270 -16.50 -9.15 -7.76
CA LEU A 270 -17.28 -8.45 -8.80
C LEU A 270 -17.53 -6.95 -8.50
N PRO A 271 -17.78 -6.50 -7.24
CA PRO A 271 -17.96 -5.07 -6.95
C PRO A 271 -16.73 -4.20 -7.24
N GLN A 272 -15.54 -4.78 -7.45
CA GLN A 272 -14.37 -4.02 -7.89
C GLN A 272 -14.57 -3.38 -9.28
N LEU A 273 -15.50 -3.87 -10.09
CA LEU A 273 -15.87 -3.21 -11.35
C LEU A 273 -16.32 -1.75 -11.13
N PHE A 274 -16.95 -1.44 -9.99
CA PHE A 274 -17.25 -0.06 -9.62
C PHE A 274 -15.98 0.76 -9.33
N ASN A 275 -14.94 0.14 -8.70
CA ASN A 275 -13.66 0.81 -8.53
C ASN A 275 -12.98 1.13 -9.86
N VAL A 276 -13.16 0.25 -10.86
CA VAL A 276 -12.67 0.52 -12.22
C VAL A 276 -13.43 1.69 -12.84
N LEU A 277 -14.76 1.74 -12.76
CA LEU A 277 -15.55 2.85 -13.30
C LEU A 277 -15.22 4.19 -12.66
N ILE A 278 -15.00 4.24 -11.35
CA ILE A 278 -14.62 5.46 -10.60
C ILE A 278 -13.21 5.91 -10.98
N GLY A 279 -12.32 4.97 -11.37
CA GLY A 279 -10.93 5.26 -11.75
C GLY A 279 -9.91 4.99 -10.66
N ASP A 280 -10.28 4.34 -9.58
CA ASP A 280 -9.36 3.88 -8.54
C ASP A 280 -8.57 2.65 -8.98
N MET A 281 -9.16 1.84 -9.89
CA MET A 281 -8.58 0.62 -10.43
C MET A 281 -8.63 0.58 -11.96
N SER A 282 -7.91 -0.38 -12.52
CA SER A 282 -7.96 -0.85 -13.91
C SER A 282 -8.45 -2.31 -13.92
N ILE A 283 -8.93 -2.80 -15.05
CA ILE A 283 -9.22 -4.25 -15.21
C ILE A 283 -7.93 -5.04 -14.98
N VAL A 284 -6.84 -4.63 -15.63
CA VAL A 284 -5.53 -5.27 -15.51
C VAL A 284 -4.57 -4.37 -14.73
N GLY A 285 -3.95 -4.94 -13.71
CA GLY A 285 -3.01 -4.20 -12.85
C GLY A 285 -2.46 -5.06 -11.72
N ASN A 286 -1.71 -4.45 -10.82
CA ASN A 286 -1.23 -5.12 -9.63
C ASN A 286 -2.33 -5.21 -8.58
N ARG A 287 -2.38 -6.32 -7.83
CA ARG A 287 -3.40 -6.49 -6.78
C ARG A 287 -3.25 -5.38 -5.71
N PRO A 288 -4.31 -4.62 -5.40
CA PRO A 288 -4.25 -3.60 -4.36
C PRO A 288 -4.08 -4.25 -2.98
N LEU A 289 -3.13 -3.73 -2.20
CA LEU A 289 -2.79 -4.27 -0.89
C LEU A 289 -3.51 -3.55 0.25
N PRO A 290 -3.84 -4.26 1.35
CA PRO A 290 -4.20 -3.64 2.61
C PRO A 290 -3.10 -2.65 3.04
N LEU A 291 -3.45 -1.61 3.79
CA LEU A 291 -2.48 -0.58 4.17
C LEU A 291 -1.33 -1.16 5.00
N TYR A 292 -1.61 -2.09 5.90
CA TYR A 292 -0.59 -2.72 6.73
C TYR A 292 0.42 -3.55 5.91
N GLU A 293 -0.01 -4.20 4.82
CA GLU A 293 0.90 -4.87 3.89
C GLU A 293 1.65 -3.86 3.01
N ALA A 294 0.93 -2.84 2.52
CA ALA A 294 1.49 -1.86 1.60
C ALA A 294 2.62 -1.05 2.25
N THR A 295 2.48 -0.65 3.51
CA THR A 295 3.51 0.11 4.24
C THR A 295 4.83 -0.65 4.36
N THR A 296 4.79 -1.98 4.48
CA THR A 296 6.01 -2.79 4.56
C THR A 296 6.77 -2.87 3.24
N LEU A 297 6.10 -2.60 2.12
CA LEU A 297 6.65 -2.69 0.76
C LEU A 297 7.07 -1.34 0.17
N THR A 298 7.04 -0.26 0.93
CA THR A 298 7.42 1.09 0.45
C THR A 298 8.90 1.41 0.65
N THR A 299 9.68 0.52 1.29
CA THR A 299 11.01 0.82 1.83
C THR A 299 12.17 0.38 0.95
N ASN A 300 11.92 -0.25 -0.18
CA ASN A 300 12.96 -0.77 -1.07
C ASN A 300 12.48 -0.81 -2.52
N GLU A 301 13.20 -1.50 -3.39
CA GLU A 301 12.81 -1.76 -4.78
C GLU A 301 11.40 -2.36 -4.94
N TRP A 302 10.86 -3.00 -3.91
CA TRP A 302 9.49 -3.53 -3.90
C TRP A 302 8.42 -2.46 -4.04
N ALA A 303 8.73 -1.22 -3.69
CA ALA A 303 7.86 -0.07 -3.88
C ALA A 303 7.52 0.18 -5.35
N GLU A 304 8.35 -0.28 -6.30
CA GLU A 304 8.12 -0.11 -7.73
C GLU A 304 6.80 -0.77 -8.19
N ARG A 305 6.28 -1.76 -7.46
CA ARG A 305 4.98 -2.34 -7.77
C ARG A 305 3.82 -1.33 -7.78
N PHE A 306 3.94 -0.25 -7.00
CA PHE A 306 2.94 0.82 -6.93
C PHE A 306 3.04 1.81 -8.11
N MET A 307 3.95 1.66 -9.03
CA MET A 307 3.99 2.44 -10.27
C MET A 307 2.93 1.99 -11.29
N ALA A 308 2.48 0.75 -11.21
CA ALA A 308 1.35 0.25 -12.00
C ALA A 308 -0.01 0.59 -11.35
N PRO A 309 -1.12 0.62 -12.14
CA PRO A 309 -2.45 0.73 -11.57
C PRO A 309 -2.78 -0.48 -10.70
N ALA A 310 -3.68 -0.30 -9.73
CA ALA A 310 -4.35 -1.41 -9.08
C ALA A 310 -5.26 -2.12 -10.09
N GLY A 311 -5.30 -3.46 -10.08
CA GLY A 311 -6.07 -4.26 -11.03
C GLY A 311 -6.97 -5.29 -10.37
N ILE A 312 -8.06 -5.65 -11.07
CA ILE A 312 -8.89 -6.82 -10.72
C ILE A 312 -8.11 -8.10 -10.99
N THR A 313 -7.43 -8.14 -12.14
CA THR A 313 -6.51 -9.23 -12.52
C THR A 313 -5.11 -8.68 -12.79
N GLY A 314 -4.10 -9.53 -12.73
CA GLY A 314 -2.71 -9.12 -12.93
C GLY A 314 -1.79 -10.30 -13.25
N LEU A 315 -0.54 -9.98 -13.55
CA LEU A 315 0.46 -10.94 -14.01
C LEU A 315 0.65 -12.11 -13.04
N TRP A 316 0.79 -11.85 -11.74
CA TRP A 316 0.96 -12.92 -10.76
C TRP A 316 -0.28 -13.83 -10.64
N GLN A 317 -1.49 -13.22 -10.77
CA GLN A 317 -2.76 -13.95 -10.66
C GLN A 317 -2.91 -14.98 -11.78
N ILE A 318 -2.53 -14.65 -13.02
CA ILE A 318 -2.59 -15.59 -14.15
C ILE A 318 -1.43 -16.56 -14.20
N SER A 319 -0.29 -16.23 -13.56
CA SER A 319 0.93 -17.05 -13.65
C SER A 319 0.99 -18.14 -12.59
N LYS A 320 0.58 -17.84 -11.36
CA LYS A 320 0.83 -18.72 -10.20
C LYS A 320 -0.27 -18.72 -9.14
N ARG A 321 -1.49 -18.26 -9.44
CA ARG A 321 -2.61 -18.28 -8.49
C ARG A 321 -2.90 -19.72 -8.07
N GLY A 322 -3.03 -19.96 -6.77
CA GLY A 322 -3.26 -21.32 -6.23
C GLY A 322 -1.98 -22.17 -6.08
N ASN A 323 -0.82 -21.67 -6.44
CA ASN A 323 0.44 -22.36 -6.18
C ASN A 323 0.90 -22.05 -4.74
N THR A 324 0.76 -23.06 -3.85
CA THR A 324 1.16 -22.96 -2.44
C THR A 324 2.66 -22.79 -2.22
N LYS A 325 3.48 -23.07 -3.26
CA LYS A 325 4.94 -22.95 -3.21
C LYS A 325 5.47 -21.57 -3.61
N MET A 326 4.61 -20.63 -4.05
CA MET A 326 5.04 -19.30 -4.44
C MET A 326 5.38 -18.45 -3.20
N SER A 327 6.62 -17.95 -3.14
CA SER A 327 7.03 -17.04 -2.06
C SER A 327 6.40 -15.65 -2.23
N ASN A 328 6.34 -14.89 -1.12
CA ASN A 328 5.89 -13.50 -1.16
C ASN A 328 6.78 -12.63 -2.05
N GLU A 329 8.07 -12.90 -2.07
CA GLU A 329 9.06 -12.21 -2.90
C GLU A 329 8.81 -12.45 -4.40
N GLU A 330 8.57 -13.70 -4.80
CA GLU A 330 8.22 -14.02 -6.20
C GLU A 330 6.97 -13.25 -6.66
N ARG A 331 5.94 -13.15 -5.79
CA ARG A 331 4.74 -12.40 -6.08
C ARG A 331 5.03 -10.91 -6.29
N ILE A 332 5.85 -10.33 -5.41
CA ILE A 332 6.24 -8.93 -5.50
C ILE A 332 7.06 -8.68 -6.77
N LEU A 333 7.99 -9.57 -7.10
CA LEU A 333 8.80 -9.47 -8.33
C LEU A 333 7.95 -9.54 -9.60
N LEU A 334 6.90 -10.37 -9.64
CA LEU A 334 5.96 -10.39 -10.77
C LEU A 334 5.19 -9.06 -10.90
N ASP A 335 4.77 -8.47 -9.77
CA ASP A 335 4.11 -7.15 -9.76
C ASP A 335 5.05 -6.03 -10.23
N ILE A 336 6.34 -6.07 -9.82
CA ILE A 336 7.36 -5.12 -10.28
C ILE A 336 7.63 -5.30 -11.77
N ASN A 337 7.77 -6.55 -12.23
CA ASN A 337 7.97 -6.85 -13.65
C ASN A 337 6.81 -6.30 -14.49
N TYR A 338 5.57 -6.48 -14.04
CA TYR A 338 4.42 -5.89 -14.70
C TYR A 338 4.49 -4.36 -14.72
N ALA A 339 4.84 -3.74 -13.59
CA ALA A 339 4.95 -2.27 -13.50
C ALA A 339 6.00 -1.69 -14.45
N ARG A 340 7.14 -2.37 -14.62
CA ARG A 340 8.22 -1.96 -15.51
C ARG A 340 7.87 -2.15 -17.00
N ASN A 341 7.17 -3.24 -17.34
CA ASN A 341 6.96 -3.70 -18.71
C ASN A 341 5.49 -3.60 -19.16
N ARG A 342 4.68 -2.77 -18.51
CA ARG A 342 3.26 -2.61 -18.83
C ARG A 342 3.06 -2.21 -20.29
N SER A 343 2.21 -2.94 -21.00
CA SER A 343 1.86 -2.67 -22.40
C SER A 343 0.43 -3.11 -22.69
N LEU A 344 -0.22 -2.51 -23.70
CA LEU A 344 -1.56 -2.88 -24.12
C LEU A 344 -1.65 -4.36 -24.53
N SER A 345 -0.66 -4.86 -25.26
CA SER A 345 -0.59 -6.27 -25.66
C SER A 345 -0.39 -7.21 -24.45
N GLY A 346 0.38 -6.76 -23.44
CA GLY A 346 0.54 -7.46 -22.17
C GLY A 346 -0.77 -7.52 -21.38
N ASP A 347 -1.47 -6.39 -21.26
CA ASP A 347 -2.76 -6.31 -20.57
C ASP A 347 -3.81 -7.20 -21.27
N LEU A 348 -3.85 -7.21 -22.61
CA LEU A 348 -4.76 -8.09 -23.37
C LEU A 348 -4.45 -9.59 -23.15
N LYS A 349 -3.17 -9.97 -23.13
CA LYS A 349 -2.75 -11.35 -22.82
C LYS A 349 -3.17 -11.77 -21.41
N ILE A 350 -3.04 -10.88 -20.43
CA ILE A 350 -3.48 -11.12 -19.06
C ILE A 350 -4.99 -11.31 -19.01
N LEU A 351 -5.75 -10.44 -19.67
CA LEU A 351 -7.21 -10.51 -19.74
C LEU A 351 -7.69 -11.84 -20.34
N LEU A 352 -7.12 -12.26 -21.45
CA LEU A 352 -7.47 -13.53 -22.12
C LEU A 352 -7.15 -14.76 -21.27
N LYS A 353 -6.13 -14.72 -20.42
CA LYS A 353 -5.76 -15.81 -19.52
C LYS A 353 -6.53 -15.81 -18.19
N THR A 354 -7.20 -14.72 -17.86
CA THR A 354 -7.90 -14.56 -16.57
C THR A 354 -8.99 -15.59 -16.35
N PRO A 355 -9.87 -15.94 -17.33
CA PRO A 355 -10.93 -16.94 -17.10
C PRO A 355 -10.38 -18.29 -16.63
N SER A 356 -9.28 -18.78 -17.20
CA SER A 356 -8.65 -20.04 -16.78
C SER A 356 -8.04 -19.98 -15.38
N ALA A 357 -7.62 -18.78 -14.94
CA ALA A 357 -7.04 -18.55 -13.62
C ALA A 357 -8.09 -18.36 -12.51
N LEU A 358 -9.35 -18.09 -12.86
CA LEU A 358 -10.45 -17.97 -11.88
C LEU A 358 -10.89 -19.31 -11.31
N ILE A 359 -10.75 -20.40 -12.09
CA ILE A 359 -11.10 -21.74 -11.65
C ILE A 359 -9.97 -22.28 -10.78
N GLN A 360 -10.14 -22.18 -9.47
CA GLN A 360 -9.16 -22.71 -8.51
C GLN A 360 -9.46 -24.17 -8.19
N LYS A 361 -8.42 -25.03 -8.23
CA LYS A 361 -8.53 -26.46 -7.86
C LYS A 361 -8.40 -26.69 -6.35
N THR A 362 -7.95 -25.74 -5.57
CA THR A 362 -7.74 -25.86 -4.13
C THR A 362 -8.14 -24.59 -3.40
N ASN A 363 -9.04 -24.75 -2.43
CA ASN A 363 -9.38 -23.71 -1.47
C ASN A 363 -8.26 -23.61 -0.43
N VAL A 364 -7.51 -22.58 -0.47
CA VAL A 364 -6.62 -22.21 0.63
C VAL A 364 -6.91 -20.76 1.02
#